data_ab637a43d490f9f715d38ee5f9f148d1
#
_entry.id   ab637a43d490f9f715d38ee5f9f148d1
#
_cell.length_a   1.000
_cell.length_b   1.000
_cell.length_c   1.000
_cell.angle_alpha   90.00
_cell.angle_beta   90.00
_cell.angle_gamma   90.00
#
_symmetry.space_group_name_H-M   'P 1'
#
loop_
_entity.id
_entity.type
_entity.pdbx_description
1 polymer ?
#
loop_
_entity_poly.entity_id
_entity_poly.type
_entity_poly.pdbx_seq_one_letter_code
_entity_poly.pdbx_strand_id
1 'polypeptide(L)'
;GIKKETKMNLNQIRNVYFIGIGGIGMSNLARYFKNLGKQVCGYDKTPSVLTNELIESGISIHFEDAIDLIPKDFFIENTLVIITPAVPVTHSEWNYFVERGFEIKKRAEVLGLITKDTFCFAVAGTHGKTTTSGILGHILHESRADVTAFIGGIVENYNSNLIGSGTTITVVEADEFDRSFLHLHPNIACITSMDADHLDIYGTSKAIEESFIEFASKITDKTKLFITRELPIEGVVCAVDEDAVYKAFNVRVGDGSYIFDVQTPKEVIKDLHFGLPGRHNLMNALMAIAMANLFGTPTEAIAKALASFKGIKRRFSYQIKTESKVYIDDYAHHPTEINAVNQAVRELYPGQKVLAIFQPHLFSRTR
;
A
#
# COMPACT_ATOMS: atom_id res chain seq x y z
N GLY A 1 6.85 11.00 40.70
CA GLY A 1 5.52 10.90 40.15
C GLY A 1 5.58 10.40 38.72
N ILE A 2 5.07 9.20 38.49
CA ILE A 2 4.91 8.61 37.16
C ILE A 2 3.85 9.47 36.46
N LYS A 3 4.28 10.28 35.47
CA LYS A 3 3.33 10.91 34.54
C LYS A 3 2.60 9.77 33.85
N LYS A 4 1.33 9.56 34.16
CA LYS A 4 0.43 8.79 33.32
C LYS A 4 0.43 9.52 31.97
N GLU A 5 1.05 8.92 30.94
CA GLU A 5 0.86 9.33 29.58
C GLU A 5 -0.63 9.12 29.26
N THR A 6 -1.38 10.20 29.27
CA THR A 6 -2.76 10.20 28.76
C THR A 6 -2.66 9.99 27.27
N LYS A 7 -2.81 8.76 26.82
CA LYS A 7 -2.89 8.43 25.39
C LYS A 7 -4.11 9.11 24.81
N MET A 8 -3.88 10.06 23.89
CA MET A 8 -4.93 10.75 23.17
C MET A 8 -5.73 9.71 22.34
N ASN A 9 -7.03 9.66 22.55
CA ASN A 9 -7.94 8.84 21.74
C ASN A 9 -8.22 9.57 20.43
N LEU A 10 -8.19 8.84 19.30
CA LEU A 10 -8.52 9.41 17.98
C LEU A 10 -9.88 10.12 17.96
N ASN A 11 -10.84 9.67 18.75
CA ASN A 11 -12.15 10.30 18.87
C ASN A 11 -12.12 11.72 19.51
N GLN A 12 -11.08 12.03 20.26
CA GLN A 12 -10.92 13.33 20.92
C GLN A 12 -10.21 14.34 20.01
N ILE A 13 -9.61 13.88 18.91
CA ILE A 13 -8.89 14.71 17.96
C ILE A 13 -9.90 15.37 17.03
N ARG A 14 -9.86 16.70 16.95
CA ARG A 14 -10.64 17.50 15.99
C ARG A 14 -9.79 17.98 14.84
N ASN A 15 -8.50 18.23 15.11
CA ASN A 15 -7.56 18.82 14.17
C ASN A 15 -6.37 17.90 13.97
N VAL A 16 -5.91 17.79 12.73
CA VAL A 16 -4.71 17.04 12.39
C VAL A 16 -3.79 17.94 11.58
N TYR A 17 -2.58 18.11 12.05
CA TYR A 17 -1.56 18.92 11.39
C TYR A 17 -0.42 18.05 10.88
N PHE A 18 -0.12 18.17 9.61
CA PHE A 18 0.92 17.35 8.96
C PHE A 18 2.16 18.18 8.67
N ILE A 19 3.33 17.68 9.05
CA ILE A 19 4.61 18.23 8.61
C ILE A 19 5.22 17.24 7.62
N GLY A 20 5.23 17.61 6.33
CA GLY A 20 5.56 16.75 5.21
C GLY A 20 4.34 16.08 4.59
N ILE A 21 3.26 16.83 4.42
CA ILE A 21 1.93 16.33 4.01
C ILE A 21 1.90 15.72 2.60
N GLY A 22 2.81 16.13 1.71
CA GLY A 22 2.83 15.73 0.31
C GLY A 22 3.45 14.36 0.04
N GLY A 23 3.99 13.68 1.03
CA GLY A 23 4.49 12.32 0.88
C GLY A 23 3.37 11.34 0.53
N ILE A 24 3.70 10.27 -0.22
CA ILE A 24 2.69 9.29 -0.64
C ILE A 24 1.97 8.65 0.56
N GLY A 25 2.69 8.32 1.61
CA GLY A 25 2.13 7.74 2.83
C GLY A 25 1.51 8.76 3.79
N MET A 26 1.90 10.03 3.70
CA MET A 26 1.33 11.11 4.51
C MET A 26 0.04 11.64 3.90
N SER A 27 -0.01 11.79 2.59
CA SER A 27 -1.18 12.32 1.89
C SER A 27 -2.40 11.41 2.02
N ASN A 28 -2.23 10.10 2.04
CA ASN A 28 -3.37 9.21 2.25
C ASN A 28 -3.93 9.30 3.68
N LEU A 29 -3.08 9.48 4.69
CA LEU A 29 -3.55 9.77 6.05
C LEU A 29 -4.33 11.08 6.12
N ALA A 30 -3.84 12.12 5.42
CA ALA A 30 -4.54 13.41 5.35
C ALA A 30 -5.94 13.25 4.76
N ARG A 31 -6.09 12.49 3.70
CA ARG A 31 -7.39 12.17 3.09
C ARG A 31 -8.29 11.40 4.05
N TYR A 32 -7.72 10.43 4.77
CA TYR A 32 -8.45 9.62 5.76
C TYR A 32 -9.06 10.51 6.86
N PHE A 33 -8.27 11.36 7.47
CA PHE A 33 -8.75 12.25 8.53
C PHE A 33 -9.75 13.28 8.00
N LYS A 34 -9.56 13.76 6.78
CA LYS A 34 -10.54 14.62 6.11
C LYS A 34 -11.87 13.90 5.94
N ASN A 35 -11.86 12.63 5.51
CA ASN A 35 -13.06 11.82 5.36
C ASN A 35 -13.79 11.59 6.70
N LEU A 36 -13.04 11.56 7.81
CA LEU A 36 -13.62 11.48 9.16
C LEU A 36 -14.22 12.80 9.65
N GLY A 37 -14.15 13.86 8.85
CA GLY A 37 -14.65 15.18 9.24
C GLY A 37 -13.73 15.99 10.13
N LYS A 38 -12.44 15.58 10.23
CA LYS A 38 -11.44 16.35 10.96
C LYS A 38 -11.00 17.57 10.14
N GLN A 39 -10.58 18.62 10.83
CA GLN A 39 -9.90 19.74 10.18
C GLN A 39 -8.45 19.35 9.93
N VAL A 40 -8.04 19.36 8.67
CA VAL A 40 -6.70 18.91 8.25
C VAL A 40 -5.96 20.07 7.62
N CYS A 41 -4.75 20.33 8.12
CA CYS A 41 -3.84 21.32 7.58
C CYS A 41 -2.43 20.75 7.56
N GLY A 42 -1.54 21.37 6.82
CA GLY A 42 -0.17 20.93 6.83
C GLY A 42 0.82 21.80 6.09
N TYR A 43 2.04 21.36 6.19
CA TYR A 43 3.20 21.93 5.53
C TYR A 43 3.86 20.88 4.64
N ASP A 44 4.36 21.33 3.51
CA ASP A 44 5.32 20.59 2.70
C ASP A 44 6.38 21.55 2.16
N LYS A 45 7.57 21.04 1.91
CA LYS A 45 8.67 21.85 1.37
C LYS A 45 8.40 22.25 -0.09
N THR A 46 7.75 21.39 -0.86
CA THR A 46 7.63 21.52 -2.32
C THR A 46 6.21 21.24 -2.79
N PRO A 47 5.61 22.13 -3.57
CA PRO A 47 4.36 21.83 -4.26
C PRO A 47 4.50 20.61 -5.18
N SER A 48 3.46 19.81 -5.26
CA SER A 48 3.42 18.59 -6.07
C SER A 48 2.00 18.31 -6.56
N VAL A 49 1.85 17.33 -7.42
CA VAL A 49 0.52 16.85 -7.85
C VAL A 49 -0.30 16.42 -6.63
N LEU A 50 0.31 15.69 -5.68
CA LEU A 50 -0.37 15.26 -4.46
C LEU A 50 -0.83 16.43 -3.59
N THR A 51 0.03 17.43 -3.36
CA THR A 51 -0.37 18.60 -2.56
C THR A 51 -1.45 19.41 -3.24
N ASN A 52 -1.41 19.56 -4.56
CA ASN A 52 -2.45 20.26 -5.32
C ASN A 52 -3.80 19.56 -5.21
N GLU A 53 -3.83 18.24 -5.31
CA GLU A 53 -5.05 17.45 -5.13
C GLU A 53 -5.62 17.57 -3.71
N LEU A 54 -4.75 17.58 -2.70
CA LEU A 54 -5.17 17.79 -1.31
C LEU A 54 -5.79 19.19 -1.12
N ILE A 55 -5.17 20.22 -1.69
CA ILE A 55 -5.68 21.60 -1.64
C ILE A 55 -7.07 21.68 -2.32
N GLU A 56 -7.21 21.08 -3.48
CA GLU A 56 -8.49 21.03 -4.20
C GLU A 56 -9.58 20.30 -3.37
N SER A 57 -9.20 19.34 -2.55
CA SER A 57 -10.13 18.63 -1.65
C SER A 57 -10.52 19.43 -0.40
N GLY A 58 -9.94 20.62 -0.19
CA GLY A 58 -10.25 21.51 0.93
C GLY A 58 -9.27 21.43 2.10
N ILE A 59 -8.09 20.84 1.90
CA ILE A 59 -7.02 20.81 2.90
C ILE A 59 -6.13 22.03 2.71
N SER A 60 -5.90 22.80 3.79
CA SER A 60 -5.02 23.97 3.76
C SER A 60 -3.57 23.53 3.86
N ILE A 61 -2.76 23.86 2.86
CA ILE A 61 -1.34 23.54 2.82
C ILE A 61 -0.54 24.81 2.56
N HIS A 62 0.53 25.01 3.31
CA HIS A 62 1.53 26.04 3.01
C HIS A 62 2.91 25.41 2.79
N PHE A 63 3.77 26.16 2.11
CA PHE A 63 5.07 25.67 1.66
C PHE A 63 6.25 26.43 2.29
N GLU A 64 5.95 27.26 3.25
CA GLU A 64 6.94 27.98 4.06
C GLU A 64 6.94 27.45 5.49
N ASP A 65 8.11 27.23 6.05
CA ASP A 65 8.27 26.90 7.47
C ASP A 65 8.03 28.14 8.31
N ALA A 66 6.78 28.38 8.67
CA ALA A 66 6.36 29.59 9.37
C ALA A 66 5.30 29.28 10.43
N ILE A 67 5.63 29.54 11.68
CA ILE A 67 4.76 29.34 12.83
C ILE A 67 3.44 30.12 12.68
N ASP A 68 3.49 31.31 12.10
CA ASP A 68 2.31 32.16 11.89
C ASP A 68 1.27 31.54 10.97
N LEU A 69 1.65 30.56 10.17
CA LEU A 69 0.75 29.86 9.25
C LEU A 69 0.02 28.67 9.90
N ILE A 70 0.39 28.32 11.12
CA ILE A 70 -0.33 27.29 11.88
C ILE A 70 -1.69 27.89 12.32
N PRO A 71 -2.81 27.19 12.05
CA PRO A 71 -4.12 27.71 12.47
C PRO A 71 -4.20 27.93 13.98
N LYS A 72 -4.75 29.06 14.38
CA LYS A 72 -4.81 29.48 15.79
C LYS A 72 -5.77 28.68 16.66
N ASP A 73 -6.71 28.00 16.05
CA ASP A 73 -7.68 27.11 16.71
C ASP A 73 -7.16 25.67 16.88
N PHE A 74 -5.90 25.40 16.51
CA PHE A 74 -5.23 24.13 16.75
C PHE A 74 -4.59 24.14 18.14
N PHE A 75 -5.34 23.61 19.13
CA PHE A 75 -4.92 23.58 20.53
C PHE A 75 -4.32 22.20 20.89
N ILE A 76 -3.53 22.19 21.96
CA ILE A 76 -2.90 20.96 22.49
C ILE A 76 -3.94 19.86 22.75
N GLU A 77 -5.09 20.22 23.28
CA GLU A 77 -6.12 19.28 23.74
C GLU A 77 -6.87 18.57 22.59
N ASN A 78 -6.88 19.17 21.40
CA ASN A 78 -7.69 18.68 20.29
C ASN A 78 -6.92 18.42 18.99
N THR A 79 -5.58 18.54 19.02
CA THR A 79 -4.74 18.46 17.82
C THR A 79 -3.74 17.33 17.89
N LEU A 80 -3.70 16.53 16.82
CA LEU A 80 -2.64 15.56 16.56
C LEU A 80 -1.70 16.12 15.49
N VAL A 81 -0.40 16.08 15.75
CA VAL A 81 0.64 16.46 14.78
C VAL A 81 1.27 15.18 14.24
N ILE A 82 1.33 15.07 12.92
CA ILE A 82 1.96 13.93 12.25
C ILE A 82 3.16 14.43 11.46
N ILE A 83 4.31 13.83 11.70
CA ILE A 83 5.58 14.26 11.12
C ILE A 83 6.24 13.16 10.30
N THR A 84 6.82 13.54 9.16
CA THR A 84 7.72 12.68 8.39
C THR A 84 9.15 12.76 8.94
N PRO A 85 9.93 11.63 8.90
CA PRO A 85 11.32 11.64 9.35
C PRO A 85 12.27 12.55 8.55
N ALA A 86 11.86 12.95 7.33
CA ALA A 86 12.68 13.80 6.47
C ALA A 86 12.78 15.26 6.93
N VAL A 87 12.01 15.68 7.93
CA VAL A 87 12.03 17.05 8.43
C VAL A 87 13.27 17.28 9.29
N PRO A 88 14.06 18.33 9.02
CA PRO A 88 15.26 18.61 9.81
C PRO A 88 14.90 19.08 11.23
N VAL A 89 15.78 18.81 12.18
CA VAL A 89 15.61 19.21 13.60
C VAL A 89 15.51 20.73 13.78
N THR A 90 15.95 21.52 12.81
CA THR A 90 15.87 22.98 12.80
C THR A 90 14.52 23.52 12.33
N HIS A 91 13.58 22.65 11.94
CA HIS A 91 12.28 23.07 11.45
C HIS A 91 11.49 23.83 12.52
N SER A 92 11.06 25.05 12.21
CA SER A 92 10.45 25.95 13.19
C SER A 92 9.07 25.48 13.67
N GLU A 93 8.25 24.97 12.76
CA GLU A 93 6.91 24.46 13.11
C GLU A 93 7.01 23.21 13.99
N TRP A 94 7.94 22.30 13.66
CA TRP A 94 8.16 21.13 14.50
C TRP A 94 8.59 21.53 15.92
N ASN A 95 9.58 22.43 16.05
CA ASN A 95 10.04 22.92 17.34
C ASN A 95 8.93 23.61 18.12
N TYR A 96 8.08 24.37 17.44
CA TYR A 96 6.90 24.99 18.04
C TYR A 96 5.99 23.95 18.71
N PHE A 97 5.67 22.87 18.00
CA PHE A 97 4.81 21.81 18.55
C PHE A 97 5.48 21.03 19.67
N VAL A 98 6.78 20.74 19.56
CA VAL A 98 7.54 20.05 20.61
C VAL A 98 7.59 20.88 21.88
N GLU A 99 7.94 22.16 21.79
CA GLU A 99 8.08 23.05 22.95
C GLU A 99 6.76 23.28 23.68
N ARG A 100 5.65 23.25 22.97
CA ARG A 100 4.32 23.45 23.55
C ARG A 100 3.65 22.17 24.02
N GLY A 101 4.30 21.03 23.84
CA GLY A 101 3.79 19.74 24.34
C GLY A 101 2.64 19.14 23.54
N PHE A 102 2.52 19.45 22.26
CA PHE A 102 1.56 18.80 21.38
C PHE A 102 1.86 17.31 21.24
N GLU A 103 0.82 16.53 21.03
CA GLU A 103 0.96 15.12 20.66
C GLU A 103 1.52 15.02 19.25
N ILE A 104 2.74 14.51 19.12
CA ILE A 104 3.44 14.36 17.84
C ILE A 104 3.69 12.88 17.58
N LYS A 105 3.26 12.39 16.43
CA LYS A 105 3.41 11.00 16.06
C LYS A 105 3.97 10.87 14.65
N LYS A 106 4.67 9.77 14.44
CA LYS A 106 5.07 9.32 13.10
C LYS A 106 3.91 8.59 12.43
N ARG A 107 3.96 8.53 11.12
CA ARG A 107 2.95 7.82 10.31
C ARG A 107 2.67 6.40 10.82
N ALA A 108 3.72 5.61 11.09
CA ALA A 108 3.58 4.23 11.56
C ALA A 108 2.82 4.14 12.88
N GLU A 109 3.06 5.06 13.80
CA GLU A 109 2.37 5.10 15.09
C GLU A 109 0.87 5.40 14.91
N VAL A 110 0.54 6.29 13.99
CA VAL A 110 -0.85 6.65 13.68
C VAL A 110 -1.58 5.49 13.03
N LEU A 111 -0.95 4.79 12.09
CA LEU A 111 -1.51 3.55 11.51
C LEU A 111 -1.72 2.49 12.58
N GLY A 112 -0.83 2.40 13.55
CA GLY A 112 -1.00 1.51 14.70
C GLY A 112 -2.27 1.83 15.49
N LEU A 113 -2.55 3.11 15.72
CA LEU A 113 -3.78 3.54 16.40
C LEU A 113 -5.03 3.24 15.58
N ILE A 114 -4.99 3.51 14.29
CA ILE A 114 -6.12 3.25 13.38
C ILE A 114 -6.43 1.75 13.30
N THR A 115 -5.40 0.92 13.11
CA THR A 115 -5.58 -0.53 12.92
C THR A 115 -6.02 -1.24 14.19
N LYS A 116 -5.75 -0.67 15.36
CA LYS A 116 -6.16 -1.22 16.64
C LYS A 116 -7.69 -1.27 16.79
N ASP A 117 -8.39 -0.30 16.23
CA ASP A 117 -9.85 -0.15 16.36
C ASP A 117 -10.61 -0.62 15.11
N THR A 118 -9.93 -1.29 14.18
CA THR A 118 -10.52 -1.79 12.93
C THR A 118 -10.22 -3.27 12.74
N PHE A 119 -10.94 -3.92 11.83
CA PHE A 119 -10.49 -5.19 11.28
C PHE A 119 -9.42 -4.90 10.23
N CYS A 120 -8.18 -5.27 10.53
CA CYS A 120 -7.02 -4.85 9.75
C CYS A 120 -6.46 -6.00 8.90
N PHE A 121 -6.32 -5.72 7.60
CA PHE A 121 -5.50 -6.50 6.67
C PHE A 121 -4.14 -5.83 6.53
N ALA A 122 -3.06 -6.55 6.76
CA ALA A 122 -1.70 -6.04 6.58
C ALA A 122 -0.95 -6.82 5.51
N VAL A 123 -0.34 -6.08 4.59
CA VAL A 123 0.41 -6.64 3.47
C VAL A 123 1.89 -6.32 3.65
N ALA A 124 2.68 -7.33 3.99
CA ALA A 124 4.13 -7.25 4.17
C ALA A 124 4.87 -7.90 3.02
N GLY A 125 6.14 -7.60 2.90
CA GLY A 125 7.05 -8.18 1.90
C GLY A 125 8.04 -7.16 1.38
N THR A 126 9.16 -7.63 0.89
CA THR A 126 10.16 -6.74 0.26
C THR A 126 9.68 -6.22 -1.09
N HIS A 127 8.83 -6.99 -1.79
CA HIS A 127 8.23 -6.64 -3.07
C HIS A 127 6.73 -6.96 -3.07
N GLY A 128 5.97 -6.25 -3.87
CA GLY A 128 4.56 -6.55 -4.11
C GLY A 128 3.56 -5.98 -3.11
N LYS A 129 4.01 -5.26 -2.09
CA LYS A 129 3.10 -4.66 -1.08
C LYS A 129 2.04 -3.77 -1.70
N THR A 130 2.46 -2.81 -2.51
CA THR A 130 1.55 -1.81 -3.10
C THR A 130 0.56 -2.43 -4.07
N THR A 131 1.02 -3.34 -4.93
CA THR A 131 0.14 -4.03 -5.87
C THR A 131 -0.85 -4.93 -5.15
N THR A 132 -0.38 -5.74 -4.20
CA THR A 132 -1.25 -6.64 -3.43
C THR A 132 -2.28 -5.88 -2.60
N SER A 133 -1.86 -4.84 -1.89
CA SER A 133 -2.77 -4.01 -1.09
C SER A 133 -3.78 -3.26 -1.97
N GLY A 134 -3.35 -2.77 -3.13
CA GLY A 134 -4.23 -2.14 -4.11
C GLY A 134 -5.30 -3.10 -4.64
N ILE A 135 -4.91 -4.32 -5.00
CA ILE A 135 -5.85 -5.36 -5.45
C ILE A 135 -6.84 -5.70 -4.33
N LEU A 136 -6.34 -5.95 -3.12
CA LEU A 136 -7.19 -6.29 -1.98
C LEU A 136 -8.16 -5.16 -1.63
N GLY A 137 -7.66 -3.94 -1.56
CA GLY A 137 -8.50 -2.76 -1.31
C GLY A 137 -9.59 -2.60 -2.37
N HIS A 138 -9.25 -2.83 -3.63
CA HIS A 138 -10.20 -2.79 -4.73
C HIS A 138 -11.27 -3.90 -4.61
N ILE A 139 -10.87 -5.13 -4.32
CA ILE A 139 -11.80 -6.24 -4.10
C ILE A 139 -12.79 -5.90 -2.97
N LEU A 140 -12.29 -5.46 -1.83
CA LEU A 140 -13.12 -5.15 -0.68
C LEU A 140 -14.06 -3.97 -0.96
N HIS A 141 -13.55 -2.92 -1.60
CA HIS A 141 -14.36 -1.76 -1.96
C HIS A 141 -15.48 -2.12 -2.95
N GLU A 142 -15.14 -2.84 -4.02
CA GLU A 142 -16.12 -3.28 -5.02
C GLU A 142 -17.17 -4.26 -4.43
N SER A 143 -16.79 -5.03 -3.42
CA SER A 143 -17.72 -5.91 -2.68
C SER A 143 -18.61 -5.16 -1.69
N ARG A 144 -18.47 -3.82 -1.60
CA ARG A 144 -19.20 -2.94 -0.68
C ARG A 144 -18.88 -3.15 0.80
N ALA A 145 -17.69 -3.66 1.11
CA ALA A 145 -17.19 -3.68 2.48
C ALA A 145 -16.91 -2.26 2.98
N ASP A 146 -17.06 -2.04 4.28
CA ASP A 146 -16.81 -0.75 4.91
C ASP A 146 -15.31 -0.54 5.13
N VAL A 147 -14.56 -0.35 4.04
CA VAL A 147 -13.10 -0.37 3.99
C VAL A 147 -12.50 1.01 3.68
N THR A 148 -11.37 1.27 4.32
CA THR A 148 -10.38 2.25 3.87
C THR A 148 -9.05 1.51 3.64
N ALA A 149 -8.51 1.61 2.43
CA ALA A 149 -7.22 1.03 2.08
C ALA A 149 -6.19 2.14 1.85
N PHE A 150 -5.08 2.06 2.60
CA PHE A 150 -3.95 2.99 2.52
C PHE A 150 -2.89 2.38 1.59
N ILE A 151 -2.71 2.97 0.42
CA ILE A 151 -1.88 2.40 -0.65
C ILE A 151 -0.62 3.24 -0.84
N GLY A 152 0.52 2.60 -1.01
CA GLY A 152 1.81 3.24 -1.24
C GLY A 152 2.05 3.71 -2.68
N GLY A 153 1.01 3.85 -3.47
CA GLY A 153 1.03 4.34 -4.84
C GLY A 153 -0.36 4.79 -5.26
N ILE A 154 -0.46 5.39 -6.41
CA ILE A 154 -1.74 5.86 -6.96
C ILE A 154 -2.41 4.71 -7.71
N VAL A 155 -3.56 4.27 -7.26
CA VAL A 155 -4.36 3.22 -7.92
C VAL A 155 -5.14 3.85 -9.06
N GLU A 156 -4.94 3.33 -10.27
CA GLU A 156 -5.53 3.92 -11.49
C GLU A 156 -7.05 3.98 -11.45
N ASN A 157 -7.71 2.98 -10.90
CA ASN A 157 -9.17 2.94 -10.78
C ASN A 157 -9.75 4.13 -10.00
N TYR A 158 -8.98 4.70 -9.08
CA TYR A 158 -9.43 5.74 -8.15
C TYR A 158 -8.69 7.05 -8.34
N ASN A 159 -7.62 7.04 -9.12
CA ASN A 159 -6.67 8.15 -9.21
C ASN A 159 -6.28 8.66 -7.82
N SER A 160 -6.02 7.74 -6.90
CA SER A 160 -5.78 8.03 -5.49
C SER A 160 -4.94 6.94 -4.81
N ASN A 161 -4.26 7.33 -3.75
CA ASN A 161 -3.55 6.43 -2.83
C ASN A 161 -4.41 6.01 -1.62
N LEU A 162 -5.69 6.32 -1.65
CA LEU A 162 -6.67 5.90 -0.66
C LEU A 162 -7.87 5.31 -1.39
N ILE A 163 -8.28 4.10 -1.01
CA ILE A 163 -9.46 3.45 -1.57
C ILE A 163 -10.53 3.39 -0.49
N GLY A 164 -11.71 3.93 -0.81
CA GLY A 164 -12.85 3.90 0.09
C GLY A 164 -12.76 4.93 1.23
N SER A 165 -13.80 4.97 2.01
CA SER A 165 -13.95 5.85 3.17
C SER A 165 -14.59 5.13 4.37
N GLY A 166 -14.43 3.81 4.43
CA GLY A 166 -14.94 2.99 5.52
C GLY A 166 -14.19 3.20 6.83
N THR A 167 -14.84 2.86 7.92
CA THR A 167 -14.31 3.07 9.27
C THR A 167 -14.08 1.79 10.06
N THR A 168 -14.57 0.64 9.58
CA THR A 168 -14.49 -0.62 10.32
C THR A 168 -13.46 -1.60 9.81
N ILE A 169 -13.03 -1.47 8.55
CA ILE A 169 -12.06 -2.34 7.90
C ILE A 169 -10.94 -1.48 7.32
N THR A 170 -9.70 -1.89 7.55
CA THR A 170 -8.53 -1.24 6.96
C THR A 170 -7.66 -2.23 6.20
N VAL A 171 -7.06 -1.75 5.12
CA VAL A 171 -5.95 -2.42 4.43
C VAL A 171 -4.74 -1.51 4.53
N VAL A 172 -3.64 -2.02 5.04
CA VAL A 172 -2.40 -1.27 5.20
C VAL A 172 -1.22 -2.05 4.65
N GLU A 173 -0.24 -1.32 4.12
CA GLU A 173 1.06 -1.90 3.81
C GLU A 173 1.89 -1.93 5.09
N ALA A 174 2.50 -3.06 5.35
CA ALA A 174 3.37 -3.26 6.49
C ALA A 174 4.83 -3.08 6.03
N ASP A 175 5.40 -1.93 6.33
CA ASP A 175 6.74 -1.57 5.90
C ASP A 175 7.78 -2.15 6.86
N GLU A 176 8.82 -2.80 6.31
CA GLU A 176 9.93 -3.40 7.06
C GLU A 176 10.98 -2.37 7.51
N PHE A 177 11.02 -1.18 6.92
CA PHE A 177 11.98 -0.14 7.28
C PHE A 177 11.73 0.37 8.70
N ASP A 178 12.80 0.54 9.46
CA ASP A 178 12.78 0.96 10.87
C ASP A 178 11.83 0.12 11.74
N ARG A 179 11.50 -1.10 11.27
CA ARG A 179 10.55 -1.99 11.95
C ARG A 179 9.19 -1.34 12.20
N SER A 180 8.80 -0.40 11.34
CA SER A 180 7.55 0.36 11.48
C SER A 180 6.31 -0.52 11.44
N PHE A 181 6.35 -1.66 10.73
CA PHE A 181 5.24 -2.61 10.66
C PHE A 181 4.90 -3.28 12.01
N LEU A 182 5.81 -3.19 13.00
CA LEU A 182 5.56 -3.71 14.34
C LEU A 182 4.54 -2.89 15.15
N HIS A 183 4.22 -1.68 14.71
CA HIS A 183 3.16 -0.87 15.31
C HIS A 183 1.74 -1.31 14.91
N LEU A 184 1.62 -2.14 13.88
CA LEU A 184 0.32 -2.55 13.34
C LEU A 184 -0.36 -3.62 14.20
N HIS A 185 -1.67 -3.72 14.08
CA HIS A 185 -2.51 -4.71 14.75
C HIS A 185 -3.31 -5.52 13.71
N PRO A 186 -2.65 -6.41 12.94
CA PRO A 186 -3.31 -7.12 11.86
C PRO A 186 -4.20 -8.26 12.36
N ASN A 187 -5.35 -8.44 11.73
CA ASN A 187 -6.23 -9.59 11.91
C ASN A 187 -5.96 -10.65 10.85
N ILE A 188 -5.77 -10.24 9.62
CA ILE A 188 -5.34 -11.07 8.50
C ILE A 188 -4.13 -10.41 7.86
N ALA A 189 -3.11 -11.19 7.53
CA ALA A 189 -1.91 -10.66 6.93
C ALA A 189 -1.34 -11.59 5.86
N CYS A 190 -0.52 -11.03 4.98
CA CYS A 190 0.32 -11.81 4.09
C CYS A 190 1.76 -11.29 4.09
N ILE A 191 2.67 -12.17 3.74
CA ILE A 191 4.07 -11.82 3.44
C ILE A 191 4.35 -12.30 2.03
N THR A 192 4.54 -11.36 1.12
CA THR A 192 4.70 -11.64 -0.31
C THR A 192 6.10 -12.14 -0.66
N SER A 193 7.10 -11.65 0.04
CA SER A 193 8.51 -11.98 -0.19
C SER A 193 9.37 -11.49 0.97
N MET A 194 10.56 -12.08 1.09
CA MET A 194 11.56 -11.69 2.09
C MET A 194 12.95 -11.53 1.46
N ASP A 195 13.01 -11.10 0.21
CA ASP A 195 14.28 -10.99 -0.52
C ASP A 195 15.13 -9.86 0.04
N ALA A 196 16.35 -10.16 0.40
CA ALA A 196 17.36 -9.19 0.81
C ALA A 196 18.05 -8.57 -0.42
N ASP A 197 17.28 -8.09 -1.38
CA ASP A 197 17.75 -7.70 -2.72
C ASP A 197 18.67 -6.49 -2.72
N HIS A 198 18.68 -5.73 -1.67
CA HIS A 198 19.38 -4.47 -1.72
C HIS A 198 20.50 -4.42 -0.71
N LEU A 199 21.67 -4.97 -1.15
CA LEU A 199 22.86 -4.36 -0.66
C LEU A 199 23.15 -4.61 0.77
N ASP A 200 22.99 -5.84 1.17
CA ASP A 200 23.44 -6.04 2.47
C ASP A 200 24.88 -6.35 2.59
N ILE A 201 25.63 -5.29 2.57
CA ILE A 201 27.05 -5.32 2.88
C ILE A 201 27.29 -5.55 4.39
N TYR A 202 26.24 -5.45 5.23
CA TYR A 202 26.38 -5.39 6.70
C TYR A 202 25.46 -6.29 7.51
N GLY A 203 24.97 -7.40 6.97
CA GLY A 203 24.09 -8.32 7.71
C GLY A 203 22.66 -7.85 7.88
N THR A 204 22.19 -6.83 7.14
CA THR A 204 20.82 -6.32 7.13
C THR A 204 19.81 -7.34 6.63
N SER A 205 20.21 -8.30 5.80
CA SER A 205 19.35 -9.39 5.35
C SER A 205 18.84 -10.23 6.52
N LYS A 206 19.69 -10.51 7.49
CA LYS A 206 19.30 -11.23 8.70
C LYS A 206 18.37 -10.40 9.58
N ALA A 207 18.64 -9.10 9.70
CA ALA A 207 17.80 -8.17 10.46
C ALA A 207 16.42 -8.03 9.83
N ILE A 208 16.32 -7.98 8.50
CA ILE A 208 15.06 -7.95 7.76
C ILE A 208 14.30 -9.27 7.97
N GLU A 209 14.95 -10.41 7.84
CA GLU A 209 14.33 -11.71 8.10
C GLU A 209 13.78 -11.82 9.52
N GLU A 210 14.56 -11.43 10.52
CA GLU A 210 14.12 -11.39 11.93
C GLU A 210 12.92 -10.45 12.13
N SER A 211 12.89 -9.32 11.45
CA SER A 211 11.75 -8.39 11.49
C SER A 211 10.48 -9.00 10.92
N PHE A 212 10.56 -9.73 9.81
CA PHE A 212 9.40 -10.45 9.26
C PHE A 212 8.92 -11.57 10.17
N ILE A 213 9.83 -12.30 10.80
CA ILE A 213 9.48 -13.34 11.79
C ILE A 213 8.76 -12.71 12.97
N GLU A 214 9.25 -11.59 13.46
CA GLU A 214 8.60 -10.86 14.57
C GLU A 214 7.22 -10.32 14.15
N PHE A 215 7.10 -9.78 12.94
CA PHE A 215 5.80 -9.39 12.40
C PHE A 215 4.83 -10.57 12.32
N ALA A 216 5.27 -11.71 11.80
CA ALA A 216 4.47 -12.92 11.70
C ALA A 216 4.00 -13.42 13.10
N SER A 217 4.79 -13.19 14.15
CA SER A 217 4.44 -13.56 15.51
C SER A 217 3.22 -12.79 16.05
N LYS A 218 2.89 -11.64 15.46
CA LYS A 218 1.69 -10.88 15.82
C LYS A 218 0.40 -11.55 15.36
N ILE A 219 0.48 -12.44 14.37
CA ILE A 219 -0.65 -13.22 13.89
C ILE A 219 -0.54 -14.62 14.55
N THR A 220 -1.17 -14.77 15.70
CA THR A 220 -1.08 -16.01 16.49
C THR A 220 -1.78 -17.18 15.81
N ASP A 221 -2.90 -16.94 15.18
CA ASP A 221 -3.60 -17.92 14.35
C ASP A 221 -2.98 -17.96 12.95
N LYS A 222 -2.18 -18.99 12.68
CA LYS A 222 -1.46 -19.13 11.41
C LYS A 222 -2.36 -19.42 10.21
N THR A 223 -3.62 -19.72 10.42
CA THR A 223 -4.61 -19.81 9.34
C THR A 223 -4.99 -18.43 8.78
N LYS A 224 -4.60 -17.36 9.44
CA LYS A 224 -4.82 -15.96 9.04
C LYS A 224 -3.57 -15.27 8.48
N LEU A 225 -2.48 -16.01 8.34
CA LEU A 225 -1.24 -15.52 7.74
C LEU A 225 -0.97 -16.28 6.43
N PHE A 226 -0.90 -15.55 5.33
CA PHE A 226 -0.65 -16.10 3.99
C PHE A 226 0.79 -15.84 3.58
N ILE A 227 1.44 -16.87 3.07
CA ILE A 227 2.86 -16.84 2.71
C ILE A 227 3.09 -17.52 1.36
N THR A 228 4.24 -17.24 0.76
CA THR A 228 4.76 -18.04 -0.34
C THR A 228 5.53 -19.24 0.22
N ARG A 229 5.69 -20.29 -0.60
CA ARG A 229 6.31 -21.55 -0.18
C ARG A 229 7.75 -21.40 0.34
N GLU A 230 8.53 -20.49 -0.24
CA GLU A 230 9.93 -20.34 0.07
C GLU A 230 10.21 -19.67 1.43
N LEU A 231 9.20 -19.05 2.02
CA LEU A 231 9.41 -18.29 3.27
C LEU A 231 9.58 -19.22 4.47
N PRO A 232 10.58 -18.97 5.33
CA PRO A 232 10.80 -19.77 6.55
C PRO A 232 9.86 -19.36 7.67
N ILE A 233 8.56 -19.28 7.39
CA ILE A 233 7.52 -18.81 8.28
C ILE A 233 6.33 -19.75 8.17
N GLU A 234 5.75 -20.13 9.30
CA GLU A 234 4.52 -20.92 9.32
C GLU A 234 3.31 -20.06 8.90
N GLY A 235 2.52 -20.58 7.99
CA GLY A 235 1.33 -19.91 7.49
C GLY A 235 0.64 -20.72 6.41
N VAL A 236 -0.38 -20.13 5.81
CA VAL A 236 -1.13 -20.71 4.71
C VAL A 236 -0.39 -20.45 3.41
N VAL A 237 0.07 -21.51 2.75
CA VAL A 237 0.85 -21.38 1.53
C VAL A 237 -0.04 -21.04 0.35
N CYS A 238 0.35 -20.04 -0.42
CA CYS A 238 -0.19 -19.66 -1.71
C CYS A 238 0.87 -19.91 -2.79
N ALA A 239 0.50 -20.52 -3.89
CA ALA A 239 1.43 -20.80 -4.99
C ALA A 239 0.72 -20.84 -6.35
N VAL A 240 1.48 -20.58 -7.40
CA VAL A 240 1.05 -20.69 -8.79
C VAL A 240 1.63 -21.98 -9.37
N ASP A 241 0.79 -22.82 -9.90
CA ASP A 241 1.14 -24.12 -10.51
C ASP A 241 1.93 -25.10 -9.61
N GLU A 242 1.87 -24.90 -8.31
CA GLU A 242 2.49 -25.78 -7.30
C GLU A 242 1.48 -26.09 -6.21
N ASP A 243 1.66 -27.22 -5.53
CA ASP A 243 0.79 -27.59 -4.40
C ASP A 243 0.79 -26.50 -3.32
N ALA A 244 -0.40 -26.10 -2.96
CA ALA A 244 -0.64 -25.08 -1.95
C ALA A 244 -2.09 -25.12 -1.49
N VAL A 245 -2.38 -24.49 -0.34
CA VAL A 245 -3.75 -24.34 0.17
C VAL A 245 -4.58 -23.45 -0.77
N TYR A 246 -3.99 -22.34 -1.17
CA TYR A 246 -4.52 -21.50 -2.25
C TYR A 246 -3.61 -21.64 -3.46
N LYS A 247 -4.11 -22.23 -4.51
CA LYS A 247 -3.35 -22.56 -5.70
C LYS A 247 -3.99 -21.93 -6.92
N ALA A 248 -3.25 -21.04 -7.60
CA ALA A 248 -3.59 -20.62 -8.95
C ALA A 248 -3.08 -21.66 -9.94
N PHE A 249 -3.91 -22.09 -10.87
CA PHE A 249 -3.58 -23.12 -11.83
C PHE A 249 -4.34 -22.91 -13.14
N ASN A 250 -4.04 -23.75 -14.12
CA ASN A 250 -4.64 -23.64 -15.45
C ASN A 250 -4.48 -22.22 -16.02
N VAL A 251 -3.29 -21.66 -15.84
CA VAL A 251 -2.97 -20.29 -16.27
C VAL A 251 -2.83 -20.25 -17.79
N ARG A 252 -3.60 -19.38 -18.41
CA ARG A 252 -3.61 -19.15 -19.84
C ARG A 252 -3.75 -17.67 -20.13
N VAL A 253 -3.45 -17.25 -21.35
CA VAL A 253 -3.53 -15.85 -21.76
C VAL A 253 -4.60 -15.70 -22.82
N GLY A 254 -5.44 -14.70 -22.68
CA GLY A 254 -6.45 -14.33 -23.65
C GLY A 254 -6.83 -12.86 -23.53
N ASP A 255 -6.91 -12.16 -24.66
CA ASP A 255 -7.32 -10.74 -24.71
C ASP A 255 -6.52 -9.80 -23.79
N GLY A 256 -5.20 -10.03 -23.70
CA GLY A 256 -4.33 -9.19 -22.88
C GLY A 256 -4.46 -9.42 -21.36
N SER A 257 -5.05 -10.53 -20.96
CA SER A 257 -5.24 -10.87 -19.54
C SER A 257 -4.76 -12.27 -19.25
N TYR A 258 -4.34 -12.53 -18.01
CA TYR A 258 -4.31 -13.89 -17.49
C TYR A 258 -5.73 -14.36 -17.24
N ILE A 259 -5.98 -15.61 -17.59
CA ILE A 259 -7.19 -16.34 -17.22
C ILE A 259 -6.72 -17.55 -16.43
N PHE A 260 -7.26 -17.75 -15.25
CA PHE A 260 -6.79 -18.81 -14.36
C PHE A 260 -7.88 -19.26 -13.39
N ASP A 261 -7.64 -20.41 -12.80
CA ASP A 261 -8.50 -20.97 -11.77
C ASP A 261 -7.78 -20.90 -10.43
N VAL A 262 -8.51 -20.83 -9.34
CA VAL A 262 -7.97 -20.85 -7.99
C VAL A 262 -8.62 -21.94 -7.17
N GLN A 263 -7.80 -22.88 -6.68
CA GLN A 263 -8.22 -23.82 -5.67
C GLN A 263 -8.16 -23.15 -4.31
N THR A 264 -9.28 -23.10 -3.62
CA THR A 264 -9.40 -22.68 -2.22
C THR A 264 -9.62 -23.89 -1.33
N PRO A 265 -9.61 -23.77 0.00
CA PRO A 265 -9.95 -24.89 0.89
C PRO A 265 -11.35 -25.48 0.68
N LYS A 266 -12.28 -24.71 0.13
CA LYS A 266 -13.69 -25.10 0.02
C LYS A 266 -14.17 -25.31 -1.41
N GLU A 267 -13.54 -24.70 -2.40
CA GLU A 267 -14.05 -24.69 -3.78
C GLU A 267 -12.95 -24.35 -4.78
N VAL A 268 -13.27 -24.54 -6.05
CA VAL A 268 -12.48 -24.02 -7.17
C VAL A 268 -13.20 -22.82 -7.75
N ILE A 269 -12.52 -21.70 -7.82
CA ILE A 269 -13.00 -20.50 -8.52
C ILE A 269 -12.45 -20.56 -9.93
N LYS A 270 -13.32 -20.59 -10.93
CA LYS A 270 -12.92 -20.77 -12.33
C LYS A 270 -12.91 -19.45 -13.09
N ASP A 271 -12.04 -19.40 -14.10
CA ASP A 271 -12.04 -18.35 -15.13
C ASP A 271 -11.91 -16.94 -14.56
N LEU A 272 -10.99 -16.76 -13.65
CA LEU A 272 -10.63 -15.42 -13.15
C LEU A 272 -9.78 -14.71 -14.20
N HIS A 273 -10.09 -13.45 -14.45
CA HIS A 273 -9.36 -12.58 -15.39
C HIS A 273 -8.56 -11.53 -14.64
N PHE A 274 -7.28 -11.37 -14.99
CA PHE A 274 -6.41 -10.39 -14.38
C PHE A 274 -5.45 -9.80 -15.41
N GLY A 275 -5.47 -8.47 -15.57
CA GLY A 275 -4.81 -7.80 -16.68
C GLY A 275 -3.37 -7.36 -16.44
N LEU A 276 -2.84 -7.45 -15.20
CA LEU A 276 -1.45 -7.09 -14.95
C LEU A 276 -0.52 -8.27 -15.29
N PRO A 277 0.53 -8.03 -16.07
CA PRO A 277 1.39 -9.10 -16.55
C PRO A 277 2.46 -9.51 -15.55
N GLY A 278 3.02 -10.69 -15.80
CA GLY A 278 4.09 -11.27 -15.01
C GLY A 278 3.57 -12.17 -13.89
N ARG A 279 4.29 -13.27 -13.69
CA ARG A 279 3.91 -14.23 -12.65
C ARG A 279 3.93 -13.65 -11.24
N HIS A 280 4.81 -12.68 -11.00
CA HIS A 280 4.84 -11.96 -9.72
C HIS A 280 3.53 -11.20 -9.46
N ASN A 281 2.92 -10.60 -10.48
CA ASN A 281 1.63 -9.91 -10.33
C ASN A 281 0.47 -10.92 -10.18
N LEU A 282 0.54 -12.06 -10.84
CA LEU A 282 -0.41 -13.14 -10.61
C LEU A 282 -0.34 -13.65 -9.16
N MET A 283 0.89 -13.76 -8.62
CA MET A 283 1.09 -14.12 -7.22
C MET A 283 0.54 -13.06 -6.25
N ASN A 284 0.74 -11.78 -6.56
CA ASN A 284 0.16 -10.68 -5.79
C ASN A 284 -1.38 -10.74 -5.79
N ALA A 285 -1.98 -11.04 -6.94
CA ALA A 285 -3.42 -11.23 -7.05
C ALA A 285 -3.89 -12.43 -6.22
N LEU A 286 -3.17 -13.53 -6.26
CA LEU A 286 -3.51 -14.73 -5.49
C LEU A 286 -3.48 -14.46 -3.97
N MET A 287 -2.51 -13.72 -3.48
CA MET A 287 -2.46 -13.29 -2.07
C MET A 287 -3.70 -12.48 -1.69
N ALA A 288 -4.07 -11.52 -2.52
CA ALA A 288 -5.27 -10.70 -2.31
C ALA A 288 -6.55 -11.55 -2.33
N ILE A 289 -6.64 -12.48 -3.27
CA ILE A 289 -7.77 -13.43 -3.37
C ILE A 289 -7.88 -14.25 -2.10
N ALA A 290 -6.77 -14.81 -1.63
CA ALA A 290 -6.74 -15.65 -0.44
C ALA A 290 -7.24 -14.91 0.81
N MET A 291 -6.76 -13.69 1.02
CA MET A 291 -7.19 -12.86 2.15
C MET A 291 -8.67 -12.47 2.05
N ALA A 292 -9.14 -12.08 0.88
CA ALA A 292 -10.55 -11.74 0.66
C ALA A 292 -11.45 -12.97 0.81
N ASN A 293 -11.02 -14.13 0.32
CA ASN A 293 -11.76 -15.38 0.45
C ASN A 293 -11.90 -15.81 1.90
N LEU A 294 -10.81 -15.76 2.68
CA LEU A 294 -10.88 -16.07 4.11
C LEU A 294 -11.83 -15.11 4.84
N PHE A 295 -11.82 -13.84 4.48
CA PHE A 295 -12.71 -12.83 5.06
C PHE A 295 -14.18 -13.08 4.74
N GLY A 296 -14.47 -13.83 3.67
CA GLY A 296 -15.83 -14.17 3.26
C GLY A 296 -16.37 -13.37 2.09
N THR A 297 -15.50 -12.66 1.35
CA THR A 297 -15.92 -11.95 0.14
C THR A 297 -16.49 -12.93 -0.88
N PRO A 298 -17.68 -12.66 -1.47
CA PRO A 298 -18.27 -13.51 -2.48
C PRO A 298 -17.36 -13.68 -3.69
N THR A 299 -17.31 -14.88 -4.25
CA THR A 299 -16.43 -15.20 -5.39
C THR A 299 -16.75 -14.37 -6.63
N GLU A 300 -18.01 -14.04 -6.87
CA GLU A 300 -18.40 -13.16 -7.98
C GLU A 300 -17.84 -11.74 -7.81
N ALA A 301 -17.79 -11.23 -6.59
CA ALA A 301 -17.21 -9.92 -6.30
C ALA A 301 -15.70 -9.93 -6.50
N ILE A 302 -15.02 -11.01 -6.09
CA ILE A 302 -13.58 -11.19 -6.34
C ILE A 302 -13.31 -11.20 -7.83
N ALA A 303 -14.04 -12.01 -8.60
CA ALA A 303 -13.87 -12.14 -10.05
C ALA A 303 -14.05 -10.80 -10.76
N LYS A 304 -15.10 -10.07 -10.43
CA LYS A 304 -15.42 -8.78 -11.04
C LYS A 304 -14.35 -7.74 -10.73
N ALA A 305 -13.89 -7.69 -9.48
CA ALA A 305 -12.84 -6.73 -9.06
C ALA A 305 -11.50 -7.01 -9.73
N LEU A 306 -11.09 -8.28 -9.83
CA LEU A 306 -9.86 -8.65 -10.54
C LEU A 306 -9.89 -8.23 -12.00
N ALA A 307 -11.01 -8.45 -12.68
CA ALA A 307 -11.16 -8.09 -14.08
C ALA A 307 -11.11 -6.58 -14.32
N SER A 308 -11.57 -5.80 -13.38
CA SER A 308 -11.63 -4.33 -13.47
C SER A 308 -10.40 -3.60 -12.93
N PHE A 309 -9.49 -4.28 -12.24
CA PHE A 309 -8.31 -3.65 -11.66
C PHE A 309 -7.38 -3.15 -12.76
N LYS A 310 -7.07 -1.85 -12.75
CA LYS A 310 -6.28 -1.19 -13.80
C LYS A 310 -4.80 -1.05 -13.47
N GLY A 311 -4.41 -1.30 -12.24
CA GLY A 311 -3.01 -1.21 -11.80
C GLY A 311 -2.68 0.02 -10.99
N ILE A 312 -1.40 0.14 -10.69
CA ILE A 312 -0.81 1.26 -9.96
C ILE A 312 -0.14 2.18 -10.99
N LYS A 313 -0.30 3.49 -10.84
CA LYS A 313 0.34 4.46 -11.73
C LYS A 313 1.83 4.20 -11.87
N ARG A 314 2.32 4.19 -13.11
CA ARG A 314 3.72 3.94 -13.47
C ARG A 314 4.24 2.54 -13.06
N ARG A 315 3.32 1.60 -12.79
CA ARG A 315 3.65 0.19 -12.57
C ARG A 315 2.80 -0.65 -13.52
N PHE A 316 3.25 -0.77 -14.78
CA PHE A 316 2.46 -1.39 -15.85
C PHE A 316 1.07 -0.77 -15.96
N SER A 317 1.01 0.53 -16.05
CA SER A 317 -0.23 1.29 -16.05
C SER A 317 -0.77 1.43 -17.47
N TYR A 318 -1.95 0.91 -17.72
CA TYR A 318 -2.62 1.06 -19.02
C TYR A 318 -3.15 2.47 -19.17
N GLN A 319 -2.57 3.21 -20.12
CA GLN A 319 -3.04 4.56 -20.47
C GLN A 319 -4.07 4.51 -21.61
N ILE A 320 -3.86 3.60 -22.57
CA ILE A 320 -4.80 3.31 -23.67
C ILE A 320 -4.89 1.80 -23.80
N LYS A 321 -6.11 1.27 -23.81
CA LYS A 321 -6.35 -0.16 -24.04
C LYS A 321 -7.56 -0.33 -24.93
N THR A 322 -7.31 -0.46 -26.23
CA THR A 322 -8.31 -0.75 -27.26
C THR A 322 -7.92 -2.02 -28.03
N GLU A 323 -8.76 -2.51 -28.89
CA GLU A 323 -8.43 -3.67 -29.75
C GLU A 323 -7.23 -3.40 -30.67
N SER A 324 -7.08 -2.16 -31.12
CA SER A 324 -6.04 -1.78 -32.10
C SER A 324 -4.79 -1.15 -31.47
N LYS A 325 -4.91 -0.58 -30.28
CA LYS A 325 -3.80 0.14 -29.62
C LYS A 325 -3.76 -0.12 -28.14
N VAL A 326 -2.56 -0.37 -27.64
CA VAL A 326 -2.27 -0.48 -26.21
C VAL A 326 -1.09 0.43 -25.89
N TYR A 327 -1.26 1.32 -24.92
CA TYR A 327 -0.20 2.14 -24.37
C TYR A 327 -0.06 1.86 -22.89
N ILE A 328 1.16 1.47 -22.50
CA ILE A 328 1.49 1.10 -21.12
C ILE A 328 2.61 1.99 -20.61
N ASP A 329 2.44 2.54 -19.42
CA ASP A 329 3.46 3.32 -18.73
C ASP A 329 3.99 2.53 -17.53
N ASP A 330 5.33 2.41 -17.44
CA ASP A 330 6.00 1.73 -16.34
C ASP A 330 7.23 2.50 -15.89
N TYR A 331 7.48 2.53 -14.59
CA TYR A 331 8.62 3.22 -13.99
C TYR A 331 9.91 2.38 -14.02
N ALA A 332 9.94 1.26 -14.71
CA ALA A 332 11.12 0.41 -14.85
C ALA A 332 12.34 1.23 -15.31
N HIS A 333 13.43 1.17 -14.57
CA HIS A 333 14.65 1.94 -14.83
C HIS A 333 15.92 1.11 -14.74
N HIS A 334 15.89 -0.08 -14.16
CA HIS A 334 16.98 -1.05 -14.19
C HIS A 334 16.83 -2.02 -15.36
N PRO A 335 17.93 -2.51 -15.97
CA PRO A 335 17.84 -3.47 -17.06
C PRO A 335 16.99 -4.70 -16.74
N THR A 336 17.07 -5.24 -15.53
CA THR A 336 16.25 -6.37 -15.09
C THR A 336 14.77 -6.04 -15.08
N GLU A 337 14.41 -4.85 -14.58
CA GLU A 337 13.02 -4.37 -14.55
C GLU A 337 12.48 -4.12 -15.97
N ILE A 338 13.29 -3.49 -16.83
CA ILE A 338 12.94 -3.22 -18.23
C ILE A 338 12.72 -4.53 -19.00
N ASN A 339 13.60 -5.50 -18.81
CA ASN A 339 13.47 -6.83 -19.43
C ASN A 339 12.22 -7.55 -18.94
N ALA A 340 11.90 -7.46 -17.65
CA ALA A 340 10.69 -8.06 -17.08
C ALA A 340 9.43 -7.44 -17.69
N VAL A 341 9.37 -6.12 -17.86
CA VAL A 341 8.24 -5.42 -18.50
C VAL A 341 8.12 -5.85 -19.96
N ASN A 342 9.22 -5.87 -20.71
CA ASN A 342 9.22 -6.31 -22.10
C ASN A 342 8.75 -7.76 -22.25
N GLN A 343 9.21 -8.64 -21.41
CA GLN A 343 8.82 -10.04 -21.42
C GLN A 343 7.34 -10.20 -21.10
N ALA A 344 6.84 -9.45 -20.13
CA ALA A 344 5.45 -9.44 -19.74
C ALA A 344 4.54 -8.93 -20.89
N VAL A 345 4.94 -7.86 -21.57
CA VAL A 345 4.22 -7.33 -22.73
C VAL A 345 4.15 -8.38 -23.85
N ARG A 346 5.26 -9.04 -24.15
CA ARG A 346 5.31 -10.09 -25.18
C ARG A 346 4.48 -11.31 -24.82
N GLU A 347 4.42 -11.67 -23.56
CA GLU A 347 3.59 -12.76 -23.06
C GLU A 347 2.09 -12.45 -23.21
N LEU A 348 1.65 -11.25 -22.84
CA LEU A 348 0.25 -10.84 -22.91
C LEU A 348 -0.23 -10.48 -24.33
N TYR A 349 0.70 -9.99 -25.17
CA TYR A 349 0.40 -9.54 -26.54
C TYR A 349 1.30 -10.25 -27.56
N PRO A 350 1.18 -11.58 -27.68
CA PRO A 350 2.03 -12.36 -28.57
C PRO A 350 1.82 -11.97 -30.05
N GLY A 351 2.92 -11.86 -30.80
CA GLY A 351 2.88 -11.56 -32.22
C GLY A 351 2.58 -10.11 -32.59
N GLN A 352 2.41 -9.22 -31.62
CA GLN A 352 2.17 -7.81 -31.88
C GLN A 352 3.48 -7.02 -31.93
N LYS A 353 3.49 -5.95 -32.70
CA LYS A 353 4.64 -5.02 -32.75
C LYS A 353 4.69 -4.23 -31.44
N VAL A 354 5.88 -4.16 -30.86
CA VAL A 354 6.13 -3.43 -29.61
C VAL A 354 7.09 -2.28 -29.90
N LEU A 355 6.68 -1.07 -29.56
CA LEU A 355 7.55 0.10 -29.53
C LEU A 355 7.83 0.44 -28.08
N ALA A 356 9.09 0.34 -27.66
CA ALA A 356 9.51 0.69 -26.32
C ALA A 356 10.24 2.05 -26.35
N ILE A 357 9.81 2.96 -25.48
CA ILE A 357 10.45 4.27 -25.30
C ILE A 357 10.96 4.33 -23.86
N PHE A 358 12.25 4.55 -23.71
CA PHE A 358 12.91 4.63 -22.41
C PHE A 358 13.38 6.06 -22.16
N GLN A 359 13.02 6.61 -21.00
CA GLN A 359 13.51 7.89 -20.51
C GLN A 359 14.41 7.67 -19.30
N PRO A 360 15.75 7.93 -19.40
CA PRO A 360 16.63 7.87 -18.27
C PRO A 360 16.24 8.88 -17.18
N HIS A 361 16.10 8.40 -15.94
CA HIS A 361 15.65 9.24 -14.83
C HIS A 361 16.79 9.99 -14.14
N LEU A 362 17.93 9.30 -13.93
CA LEU A 362 19.14 9.89 -13.36
C LEU A 362 20.35 9.47 -14.17
N PHE A 363 21.24 10.40 -14.45
CA PHE A 363 22.46 10.13 -15.20
C PHE A 363 23.33 9.03 -14.57
N SER A 364 23.40 8.98 -13.24
CA SER A 364 24.12 7.97 -12.49
C SER A 364 23.55 6.55 -12.63
N ARG A 365 22.30 6.42 -13.06
CA ARG A 365 21.60 5.13 -13.25
C ARG A 365 21.70 4.60 -14.68
N THR A 366 22.29 5.36 -15.61
CA THR A 366 22.41 4.99 -17.03
C THR A 366 23.82 4.51 -17.42
N ARG A 367 24.77 4.45 -16.50
CA ARG A 367 26.13 3.94 -16.70
C ARG A 367 26.24 2.46 -16.44
#